data_2bdb7519fcccbf075cf0d89162bd08b7
#
_entry.id   2bdb7519fcccbf075cf0d89162bd08b7
#
_cell.length_a   1.000
_cell.length_b   1.000
_cell.length_c   1.000
_cell.angle_alpha   90.00
_cell.angle_beta   90.00
_cell.angle_gamma   90.00
#
_symmetry.space_group_name_H-M   'P 1'
#
loop_
_entity.id
_entity.type
_entity.pdbx_description
1 polymer ?
#
loop_
_entity_poly.entity_id
_entity_poly.type
_entity_poly.pdbx_seq_one_letter_code
_entity_poly.pdbx_strand_id
1 'polypeptide(L)'
;MKILASAKITKGWDHWKSVFESDRHKQIRSDAGENVVGYGYHPDTGRVYVVQEVGSMETMQKVMAENQDALDEVGVDMSTMQMIPLEG
;
A
#
# COMPACT_ATOMS: atom_id res chain seq x y z
N MET A 1 -9.80 5.96 10.08
CA MET A 1 -8.39 6.07 10.53
C MET A 1 -7.49 6.36 9.35
N LYS A 2 -6.62 7.33 9.47
CA LYS A 2 -5.66 7.66 8.42
C LYS A 2 -4.32 7.00 8.74
N ILE A 3 -3.70 6.38 7.73
CA ILE A 3 -2.44 5.65 7.89
C ILE A 3 -1.47 6.08 6.80
N LEU A 4 -0.20 6.24 7.16
CA LEU A 4 0.91 6.34 6.21
C LEU A 4 1.55 4.95 6.13
N ALA A 5 1.43 4.30 4.98
CA ALA A 5 2.10 3.03 4.71
C ALA A 5 3.33 3.28 3.85
N SER A 6 4.43 2.63 4.17
CA SER A 6 5.68 2.78 3.43
C SER A 6 6.43 1.46 3.38
N ALA A 7 7.04 1.18 2.23
CA ALA A 7 7.91 0.01 2.05
C ALA A 7 8.86 0.24 0.88
N LYS A 8 9.97 -0.49 0.88
CA LYS A 8 10.84 -0.57 -0.30
C LYS A 8 10.16 -1.41 -1.36
N ILE A 9 10.31 -1.00 -2.62
CA ILE A 9 9.76 -1.72 -3.76
C ILE A 9 10.86 -2.51 -4.47
N THR A 10 10.49 -3.64 -5.08
CA THR A 10 11.44 -4.61 -5.63
C THR A 10 11.40 -4.70 -7.15
N LYS A 11 10.37 -4.14 -7.80
CA LYS A 11 10.17 -4.27 -9.25
C LYS A 11 10.19 -2.92 -9.97
N GLY A 12 10.61 -1.84 -9.29
CA GLY A 12 10.70 -0.50 -9.85
C GLY A 12 9.41 0.30 -9.73
N TRP A 13 9.57 1.62 -9.84
CA TRP A 13 8.48 2.57 -9.64
C TRP A 13 7.38 2.45 -10.71
N ASP A 14 7.75 2.35 -11.99
CA ASP A 14 6.77 2.27 -13.07
C ASP A 14 5.90 1.03 -12.95
N HIS A 15 6.50 -0.11 -12.62
CA HIS A 15 5.77 -1.35 -12.37
C HIS A 15 4.83 -1.21 -11.18
N TRP A 16 5.35 -0.72 -10.05
CA TRP A 16 4.57 -0.54 -8.83
C TRP A 16 3.33 0.33 -9.07
N LYS A 17 3.55 1.48 -9.72
CA LYS A 17 2.48 2.43 -10.03
C LYS A 17 1.43 1.82 -10.93
N SER A 18 1.84 1.14 -11.99
CA SER A 18 0.95 0.48 -12.94
C SER A 18 0.06 -0.56 -12.26
N VAL A 19 0.64 -1.40 -11.42
CA VAL A 19 -0.10 -2.44 -10.69
C VAL A 19 -0.99 -1.83 -9.61
N PHE A 20 -0.48 -0.88 -8.86
CA PHE A 20 -1.22 -0.20 -7.80
C PHE A 20 -2.48 0.49 -8.34
N GLU A 21 -2.39 1.08 -9.53
CA GLU A 21 -3.50 1.78 -10.19
C GLU A 21 -4.36 0.85 -11.06
N SER A 22 -4.05 -0.44 -11.12
CA SER A 22 -4.85 -1.40 -11.89
C SER A 22 -6.24 -1.56 -11.29
N ASP A 23 -7.20 -1.94 -12.14
CA ASP A 23 -8.59 -2.16 -11.69
C ASP A 23 -8.68 -3.24 -10.61
N ARG A 24 -7.86 -4.30 -10.71
CA ARG A 24 -7.81 -5.37 -9.72
C ARG A 24 -7.43 -4.83 -8.34
N HIS A 25 -6.36 -4.03 -8.26
CA HIS A 25 -5.89 -3.49 -7.00
C HIS A 25 -6.83 -2.42 -6.45
N LYS A 26 -7.43 -1.60 -7.31
CA LYS A 26 -8.46 -0.65 -6.90
C LYS A 26 -9.67 -1.36 -6.31
N GLN A 27 -10.07 -2.47 -6.91
CA GLN A 27 -11.20 -3.26 -6.41
C GLN A 27 -10.89 -3.89 -5.05
N ILE A 28 -9.69 -4.44 -4.86
CA ILE A 28 -9.26 -5.00 -3.58
C ILE A 28 -9.36 -3.93 -2.48
N ARG A 29 -8.86 -2.73 -2.74
CA ARG A 29 -8.94 -1.63 -1.77
C ARG A 29 -10.37 -1.19 -1.50
N SER A 30 -11.18 -1.07 -2.55
CA SER A 30 -12.59 -0.69 -2.43
C SER A 30 -13.37 -1.70 -1.58
N ASP A 31 -13.17 -2.99 -1.85
CA ASP A 31 -13.83 -4.07 -1.10
C ASP A 31 -13.42 -4.07 0.38
N ALA A 32 -12.20 -3.64 0.66
CA ALA A 32 -11.66 -3.54 2.02
C ALA A 32 -12.07 -2.26 2.74
N GLY A 33 -12.74 -1.33 2.07
CA GLY A 33 -13.10 -0.03 2.63
C GLY A 33 -11.91 0.93 2.75
N GLU A 34 -10.86 0.71 1.98
CA GLU A 34 -9.68 1.57 1.95
C GLU A 34 -9.85 2.70 0.93
N ASN A 35 -9.47 3.92 1.32
CA ASN A 35 -9.50 5.08 0.44
C ASN A 35 -8.12 5.74 0.39
N VAL A 36 -7.49 5.71 -0.78
CA VAL A 36 -6.17 6.32 -0.99
C VAL A 36 -6.32 7.82 -1.12
N VAL A 37 -5.65 8.56 -0.23
CA VAL A 37 -5.61 10.02 -0.24
C VAL A 37 -4.53 10.51 -1.20
N GLY A 38 -3.37 9.83 -1.20
CA GLY A 38 -2.26 10.15 -2.08
C GLY A 38 -1.13 9.16 -1.93
N TYR A 39 -0.22 9.16 -2.88
CA TYR A 39 0.96 8.31 -2.83
C TYR A 39 2.10 8.89 -3.66
N GLY A 40 3.30 8.42 -3.40
CA GLY A 40 4.48 8.85 -4.13
C GLY A 40 5.67 7.94 -3.85
N TYR A 41 6.75 8.20 -4.58
CA TYR A 41 7.97 7.40 -4.51
C TYR A 41 9.16 8.30 -4.19
N HIS A 42 10.02 7.83 -3.29
CA HIS A 42 11.26 8.51 -2.90
C HIS A 42 12.45 7.74 -3.47
N PRO A 43 13.05 8.21 -4.58
CA PRO A 43 14.08 7.45 -5.29
C PRO A 43 15.35 7.24 -4.47
N ASP A 44 15.70 8.16 -3.57
CA ASP A 44 16.91 8.04 -2.75
C ASP A 44 16.86 6.85 -1.79
N THR A 45 15.67 6.49 -1.32
CA THR A 45 15.48 5.37 -0.39
C THR A 45 14.91 4.13 -1.05
N GLY A 46 14.36 4.26 -2.25
CA GLY A 46 13.64 3.18 -2.92
C GLY A 46 12.30 2.87 -2.28
N ARG A 47 11.76 3.80 -1.48
CA ARG A 47 10.51 3.62 -0.75
C ARG A 47 9.33 4.29 -1.44
N VAL A 48 8.19 3.61 -1.40
CA VAL A 48 6.91 4.19 -1.75
C VAL A 48 6.19 4.60 -0.46
N TYR A 49 5.42 5.67 -0.54
CA TYR A 49 4.62 6.20 0.56
C TYR A 49 3.18 6.32 0.10
N VAL A 50 2.26 5.72 0.86
CA VAL A 50 0.82 5.76 0.56
C VAL A 50 0.09 6.27 1.79
N VAL A 51 -0.65 7.36 1.63
CA VAL A 51 -1.55 7.86 2.67
C VAL A 51 -2.95 7.38 2.32
N GLN A 52 -3.58 6.67 3.26
CA GLN A 52 -4.91 6.14 3.01
C GLN A 52 -5.77 6.15 4.26
N GLU A 53 -7.08 6.18 4.06
CA GLU A 53 -8.07 6.05 5.11
C GLU A 53 -8.56 4.61 5.14
N VAL A 54 -8.59 4.01 6.33
CA VAL A 54 -9.02 2.63 6.56
C VAL A 54 -9.89 2.57 7.80
N GLY A 55 -10.64 1.49 7.96
CA GLY A 55 -11.49 1.31 9.14
C GLY A 55 -10.70 1.18 10.43
N SER A 56 -9.64 0.38 10.41
CA SER A 56 -8.76 0.16 11.56
C SER A 56 -7.44 -0.44 11.10
N MET A 57 -6.43 -0.39 11.98
CA MET A 57 -5.14 -1.06 11.71
C MET A 57 -5.33 -2.57 11.59
N GLU A 58 -6.20 -3.16 12.38
CA GLU A 58 -6.51 -4.59 12.33
C GLU A 58 -7.09 -4.99 10.97
N THR A 59 -8.04 -4.21 10.44
CA THR A 59 -8.60 -4.43 9.11
C THR A 59 -7.52 -4.37 8.04
N MET A 60 -6.63 -3.39 8.13
CA MET A 60 -5.51 -3.22 7.19
C MET A 60 -4.60 -4.45 7.18
N GLN A 61 -4.22 -4.93 8.36
CA GLN A 61 -3.36 -6.11 8.50
C GLN A 61 -4.04 -7.36 7.96
N LYS A 62 -5.33 -7.52 8.20
CA LYS A 62 -6.12 -8.65 7.71
C LYS A 62 -6.17 -8.66 6.18
N VAL A 63 -6.44 -7.51 5.57
CA VAL A 63 -6.49 -7.38 4.11
C VAL A 63 -5.15 -7.73 3.49
N MET A 64 -4.05 -7.26 4.08
CA MET A 64 -2.70 -7.58 3.60
C MET A 64 -2.41 -9.07 3.71
N ALA A 65 -2.80 -9.71 4.80
CA ALA A 65 -2.61 -11.15 5.01
C ALA A 65 -3.42 -11.98 3.99
N GLU A 66 -4.62 -11.55 3.64
CA GLU A 66 -5.50 -12.23 2.69
C GLU A 66 -5.10 -12.01 1.23
N ASN A 67 -4.29 -10.99 0.94
CA ASN A 67 -3.91 -10.58 -0.42
C ASN A 67 -2.39 -10.61 -0.64
N GLN A 68 -1.71 -11.60 -0.11
CA GLN A 68 -0.25 -11.76 -0.28
C GLN A 68 0.16 -11.82 -1.75
N ASP A 69 -0.65 -12.48 -2.59
CA ASP A 69 -0.42 -12.57 -4.03
C ASP A 69 -0.44 -11.18 -4.70
N ALA A 70 -1.33 -10.30 -4.26
CA ALA A 70 -1.41 -8.93 -4.77
C ALA A 70 -0.18 -8.12 -4.36
N LEU A 71 0.33 -8.31 -3.15
CA LEU A 71 1.55 -7.66 -2.68
C LEU A 71 2.78 -8.16 -3.45
N ASP A 72 2.83 -9.45 -3.75
CA ASP A 72 3.90 -10.03 -4.57
C ASP A 72 3.85 -9.48 -5.99
N GLU A 73 2.66 -9.30 -6.55
CA GLU A 73 2.47 -8.75 -7.89
C GLU A 73 3.00 -7.31 -7.99
N VAL A 74 2.68 -6.48 -7.02
CA VAL A 74 3.12 -5.07 -7.01
C VAL A 74 4.62 -4.95 -6.70
N GLY A 75 5.19 -5.91 -6.00
CA GLY A 75 6.63 -5.95 -5.71
C GLY A 75 7.02 -5.11 -4.50
N VAL A 76 6.60 -5.54 -3.32
CA VAL A 76 6.90 -4.88 -2.05
C VAL A 76 7.77 -5.77 -1.19
N ASP A 77 8.84 -5.21 -0.62
CA ASP A 77 9.63 -5.88 0.39
C ASP A 77 8.95 -5.74 1.76
N MET A 78 8.23 -6.78 2.17
CA MET A 78 7.43 -6.76 3.39
C MET A 78 8.28 -6.59 4.65
N SER A 79 9.56 -6.97 4.62
CA SER A 79 10.47 -6.77 5.77
C SER A 79 10.72 -5.29 6.07
N THR A 80 10.47 -4.43 5.10
CA THR A 80 10.67 -2.97 5.23
C THR A 80 9.36 -2.21 5.46
N MET A 81 8.24 -2.90 5.53
CA MET A 81 6.91 -2.29 5.67
C MET A 81 6.80 -1.53 6.99
N GLN A 82 6.31 -0.31 6.89
CA GLN A 82 5.97 0.55 8.02
C GLN A 82 4.54 1.04 7.85
N MET A 83 3.77 0.99 8.91
CA MET A 83 2.41 1.54 8.94
C MET A 83 2.30 2.47 10.13
N ILE A 84 2.11 3.76 9.86
CA ILE A 84 2.12 4.81 10.87
C ILE A 84 0.72 5.44 10.93
N PRO A 85 0.02 5.31 12.07
CA PRO A 85 -1.26 6.00 12.25
C PRO A 85 -1.05 7.52 12.28
N LEU A 86 -1.91 8.24 11.59
CA LEU A 86 -1.85 9.70 11.54
C LEU A 86 -3.11 10.31 12.15
N GLU A 87 -2.94 11.46 12.81
CA GLU A 87 -4.06 12.29 13.23
C GLU A 87 -4.42 13.26 12.10
N GLY A 88 -5.68 13.60 12.02
CA GLY A 88 -6.13 14.61 11.07
C GLY A 88 -7.11 14.21 10.00
#